data_baae37b901694aae4a8ab44ac88ffb0a
#
_entry.id   baae37b901694aae4a8ab44ac88ffb0a
#
_cell.length_a   1.000
_cell.length_b   1.000
_cell.length_c   1.000
_cell.angle_alpha   90.00
_cell.angle_beta   90.00
_cell.angle_gamma   90.00
#
_symmetry.space_group_name_H-M   'P 1'
#
loop_
_entity.id
_entity.type
_entity.pdbx_description
1 polymer ?
#
loop_
_entity_poly.entity_id
_entity_poly.type
_entity_poly.pdbx_seq_one_letter_code
_entity_poly.pdbx_strand_id
1 'polypeptide(L)'
;LIQDMRRRNPHSGLVVFWVKLMQRGYKRSIPGLYRFLKKQGILAQKLPNPKYIPKPYEQMKYPGQRIQVDVKFVPACCLVNNAKGKKFYQYTAIDEYSRWRYVEAFEEHSTYSSAQFLKHLIQRFPMPIECVQTDNGVEFTKRFSTSGKETLTLFQRTLKELGIQHKLIRPFTPRHNGKVERSHRKDNERFYATHTFYSF
;
A
#
# COMPACT_ATOMS: atom_id res chain seq x y z
N LEU A 1 34.55 23.11 19.87
CA LEU A 1 34.23 22.29 18.71
C LEU A 1 32.96 21.43 18.91
N ILE A 2 32.95 20.50 19.91
CA ILE A 2 31.80 19.58 20.11
C ILE A 2 30.53 20.34 20.48
N GLN A 3 30.61 21.23 21.45
CA GLN A 3 29.44 22.02 21.91
C GLN A 3 28.90 22.93 20.81
N ASP A 4 29.76 23.64 20.07
CA ASP A 4 29.34 24.50 18.97
C ASP A 4 28.70 23.73 17.82
N MET A 5 29.27 22.58 17.51
CA MET A 5 28.70 21.69 16.50
C MET A 5 27.35 21.10 16.95
N ARG A 6 27.20 20.76 18.23
CA ARG A 6 25.92 20.28 18.78
C ARG A 6 24.85 21.37 18.71
N ARG A 7 25.21 22.62 19.07
CA ARG A 7 24.31 23.77 18.98
C ARG A 7 23.79 23.97 17.55
N ARG A 8 24.67 23.81 16.52
CA ARG A 8 24.30 23.93 15.10
C ARG A 8 23.54 22.70 14.57
N ASN A 9 23.64 21.56 15.25
CA ASN A 9 23.02 20.28 14.85
C ASN A 9 22.28 19.62 16.03
N PRO A 10 21.29 20.25 16.63
CA PRO A 10 20.67 19.79 17.88
C PRO A 10 19.99 18.43 17.76
N HIS A 11 19.47 18.10 16.57
CA HIS A 11 18.71 16.88 16.31
C HIS A 11 19.51 15.74 15.69
N SER A 12 20.80 15.97 15.35
CA SER A 12 21.66 14.95 14.75
C SER A 12 21.86 13.77 15.69
N GLY A 13 21.51 12.56 15.26
CA GLY A 13 21.77 11.31 15.97
C GLY A 13 23.28 11.11 16.21
N LEU A 14 23.61 10.26 17.20
CA LEU A 14 24.99 10.09 17.68
C LEU A 14 25.99 9.73 16.58
N VAL A 15 25.66 8.77 15.74
CA VAL A 15 26.55 8.29 14.66
C VAL A 15 26.79 9.37 13.61
N VAL A 16 25.72 10.00 13.12
CA VAL A 16 25.83 11.11 12.15
C VAL A 16 26.63 12.28 12.74
N PHE A 17 26.41 12.58 14.00
CA PHE A 17 27.13 13.63 14.70
C PHE A 17 28.62 13.29 14.85
N TRP A 18 28.94 12.03 15.16
CA TRP A 18 30.30 11.54 15.24
C TRP A 18 31.02 11.64 13.87
N VAL A 19 30.40 11.23 12.77
CA VAL A 19 30.95 11.36 11.42
C VAL A 19 31.28 12.82 11.09
N LYS A 20 30.37 13.75 11.37
CA LYS A 20 30.63 15.19 11.19
C LYS A 20 31.78 15.73 12.03
N LEU A 21 32.01 15.19 13.22
CA LEU A 21 33.14 15.53 14.07
C LEU A 21 34.45 14.93 13.55
N MET A 22 34.42 13.68 13.06
CA MET A 22 35.59 13.01 12.44
C MET A 22 36.12 13.83 11.26
N GLN A 23 35.25 14.33 10.40
CA GLN A 23 35.61 15.22 9.28
C GLN A 23 36.30 16.51 9.72
N ARG A 24 36.23 16.85 11.01
CA ARG A 24 36.89 18.04 11.64
C ARG A 24 37.97 17.67 12.61
N GLY A 25 38.54 16.48 12.48
CA GLY A 25 39.71 16.05 13.25
C GLY A 25 39.39 15.42 14.61
N TYR A 26 38.14 15.07 14.91
CA TYR A 26 37.81 14.35 16.13
C TYR A 26 38.24 12.87 16.02
N LYS A 27 39.05 12.38 16.97
CA LYS A 27 39.65 11.04 16.90
C LYS A 27 39.11 10.02 17.90
N ARG A 28 38.17 10.39 18.77
CA ARG A 28 37.66 9.47 19.81
C ARG A 28 36.50 8.62 19.28
N SER A 29 36.28 7.46 19.92
CA SER A 29 35.21 6.50 19.57
C SER A 29 33.81 7.04 19.83
N ILE A 30 32.83 6.43 19.18
CA ILE A 30 31.38 6.73 19.38
C ILE A 30 30.96 6.59 20.87
N PRO A 31 31.33 5.49 21.59
CA PRO A 31 31.00 5.38 23.02
C PRO A 31 31.64 6.46 23.87
N GLY A 32 32.86 6.88 23.53
CA GLY A 32 33.54 7.99 24.21
C GLY A 32 32.81 9.32 24.01
N LEU A 33 32.38 9.59 22.79
CA LEU A 33 31.54 10.75 22.46
C LEU A 33 30.19 10.71 23.21
N TYR A 34 29.52 9.57 23.24
CA TYR A 34 28.25 9.43 23.96
C TYR A 34 28.39 9.76 25.43
N ARG A 35 29.40 9.20 26.11
CA ARG A 35 29.66 9.48 27.53
C ARG A 35 29.91 10.98 27.79
N PHE A 36 30.69 11.61 26.90
CA PHE A 36 30.92 13.05 26.98
C PHE A 36 29.65 13.87 26.81
N LEU A 37 28.85 13.61 25.75
CA LEU A 37 27.62 14.32 25.47
C LEU A 37 26.60 14.13 26.61
N LYS A 38 26.52 12.92 27.18
CA LYS A 38 25.67 12.63 28.35
C LYS A 38 26.10 13.42 29.59
N LYS A 39 27.41 13.43 29.89
CA LYS A 39 27.97 14.19 31.03
C LYS A 39 27.71 15.69 30.90
N GLN A 40 27.76 16.22 29.68
CA GLN A 40 27.52 17.64 29.40
C GLN A 40 26.03 18.00 29.23
N GLY A 41 25.13 17.03 29.30
CA GLY A 41 23.68 17.27 29.10
C GLY A 41 23.29 17.69 27.67
N ILE A 42 24.17 17.46 26.67
CA ILE A 42 23.99 17.91 25.28
C ILE A 42 23.74 16.75 24.31
N LEU A 43 23.02 15.73 24.72
CA LEU A 43 22.55 14.69 23.82
C LEU A 43 21.62 15.26 22.73
N ALA A 44 21.42 14.49 21.66
CA ALA A 44 20.50 14.89 20.61
C ALA A 44 19.07 15.16 21.17
N GLN A 45 18.54 16.29 20.83
CA GLN A 45 17.14 16.61 21.15
C GLN A 45 16.24 15.77 20.26
N LYS A 46 15.29 15.05 20.88
CA LYS A 46 14.26 14.36 20.11
C LYS A 46 13.22 15.40 19.66
N LEU A 47 12.99 15.47 18.34
CA LEU A 47 11.84 16.20 17.85
C LEU A 47 10.57 15.50 18.37
N PRO A 48 9.62 16.24 18.93
CA PRO A 48 8.34 15.65 19.30
C PRO A 48 7.69 15.13 18.03
N ASN A 49 7.47 13.81 17.97
CA ASN A 49 6.61 13.27 16.91
C ASN A 49 5.20 13.81 17.17
N PRO A 50 4.59 14.49 16.19
CA PRO A 50 3.20 14.87 16.33
C PRO A 50 2.39 13.61 16.61
N LYS A 51 1.62 13.63 17.70
CA LYS A 51 0.73 12.51 18.03
C LYS A 51 -0.23 12.32 16.86
N TYR A 52 -0.15 11.15 16.20
CA TYR A 52 -1.13 10.79 15.19
C TYR A 52 -2.50 10.64 15.86
N ILE A 53 -3.42 11.53 15.54
CA ILE A 53 -4.82 11.42 15.93
C ILE A 53 -5.53 10.67 14.81
N PRO A 54 -5.95 9.40 15.03
CA PRO A 54 -6.66 8.64 14.00
C PRO A 54 -7.99 9.34 13.72
N LYS A 55 -8.23 9.69 12.46
CA LYS A 55 -9.57 10.10 12.05
C LYS A 55 -10.51 8.89 12.16
N PRO A 56 -11.75 9.07 12.65
CA PRO A 56 -12.75 8.01 12.66
C PRO A 56 -12.88 7.41 11.26
N TYR A 57 -12.99 6.07 11.20
CA TYR A 57 -13.24 5.39 9.93
C TYR A 57 -14.67 5.68 9.49
N GLU A 58 -14.81 6.17 8.26
CA GLU A 58 -16.12 6.39 7.66
C GLU A 58 -16.81 5.05 7.42
N GLN A 59 -17.91 4.80 8.11
CA GLN A 59 -18.70 3.59 7.93
C GLN A 59 -19.70 3.76 6.79
N MET A 60 -19.77 2.77 5.92
CA MET A 60 -20.77 2.75 4.85
C MET A 60 -22.15 2.40 5.42
N LYS A 61 -23.19 2.96 4.82
CA LYS A 61 -24.58 2.89 5.31
C LYS A 61 -25.43 1.87 4.56
N TYR A 62 -25.06 1.52 3.34
CA TYR A 62 -25.79 0.59 2.46
C TYR A 62 -24.85 -0.12 1.49
N PRO A 63 -25.28 -1.26 0.90
CA PRO A 63 -24.49 -1.97 -0.11
C PRO A 63 -24.28 -1.13 -1.38
N GLY A 64 -23.09 -1.25 -1.99
CA GLY A 64 -22.74 -0.52 -3.21
C GLY A 64 -22.22 0.89 -2.99
N GLN A 65 -22.38 1.46 -1.80
CA GLN A 65 -21.87 2.81 -1.49
C GLN A 65 -20.35 2.91 -1.69
N ARG A 66 -19.60 1.84 -1.31
CA ARG A 66 -18.17 1.75 -1.61
C ARG A 66 -17.70 0.30 -1.66
N ILE A 67 -17.08 -0.05 -2.79
CA ILE A 67 -16.44 -1.34 -2.99
C ILE A 67 -14.91 -1.16 -2.99
N GLN A 68 -14.21 -1.92 -2.15
CA GLN A 68 -12.76 -2.00 -2.18
C GLN A 68 -12.33 -3.02 -3.22
N VAL A 69 -11.40 -2.64 -4.09
CA VAL A 69 -10.81 -3.52 -5.11
C VAL A 69 -9.31 -3.56 -4.91
N ASP A 70 -8.73 -4.75 -5.02
CA ASP A 70 -7.30 -4.99 -4.89
C ASP A 70 -6.88 -6.21 -5.72
N VAL A 71 -5.60 -6.27 -6.08
CA VAL A 71 -5.02 -7.36 -6.85
C VAL A 71 -3.86 -7.97 -6.07
N LYS A 72 -3.80 -9.28 -6.07
CA LYS A 72 -2.65 -10.01 -5.53
C LYS A 72 -2.18 -11.09 -6.47
N PHE A 73 -0.94 -11.52 -6.32
CA PHE A 73 -0.44 -12.72 -6.97
C PHE A 73 -1.11 -13.97 -6.40
N VAL A 74 -1.44 -14.92 -7.27
CA VAL A 74 -1.72 -16.28 -6.86
C VAL A 74 -0.41 -16.88 -6.33
N PRO A 75 -0.39 -17.49 -5.13
CA PRO A 75 0.85 -18.02 -4.56
C PRO A 75 1.49 -19.09 -5.46
N ALA A 76 2.78 -18.94 -5.73
CA ALA A 76 3.51 -19.86 -6.62
C ALA A 76 3.57 -21.30 -6.08
N CYS A 77 3.45 -21.50 -4.76
CA CYS A 77 3.46 -22.81 -4.13
C CYS A 77 2.27 -23.70 -4.51
N CYS A 78 1.16 -23.11 -4.95
CA CYS A 78 -0.02 -23.88 -5.40
C CYS A 78 -0.06 -24.07 -6.93
N LEU A 79 0.92 -23.59 -7.69
CA LEU A 79 0.99 -23.73 -9.15
C LEU A 79 1.91 -24.90 -9.53
N VAL A 80 1.36 -25.89 -10.21
CA VAL A 80 2.10 -27.10 -10.62
C VAL A 80 1.95 -27.39 -12.12
N ASN A 81 2.72 -28.30 -12.65
CA ASN A 81 2.69 -28.72 -14.06
C ASN A 81 2.73 -27.53 -15.04
N ASN A 82 1.73 -27.39 -15.88
CA ASN A 82 1.63 -26.34 -16.93
C ASN A 82 1.47 -24.93 -16.34
N ALA A 83 1.06 -24.82 -15.09
CA ALA A 83 0.97 -23.53 -14.37
C ALA A 83 2.27 -23.15 -13.65
N LYS A 84 3.21 -24.11 -13.46
CA LYS A 84 4.47 -23.86 -12.75
C LYS A 84 5.31 -22.80 -13.45
N GLY A 85 5.77 -21.82 -12.68
CA GLY A 85 6.58 -20.71 -13.19
C GLY A 85 5.80 -19.57 -13.86
N LYS A 86 4.50 -19.75 -14.11
CA LYS A 86 3.62 -18.69 -14.60
C LYS A 86 3.18 -17.79 -13.44
N LYS A 87 2.73 -16.58 -13.77
CA LYS A 87 2.15 -15.64 -12.82
C LYS A 87 0.68 -15.47 -13.12
N PHE A 88 -0.14 -15.65 -12.12
CA PHE A 88 -1.58 -15.38 -12.17
C PHE A 88 -1.95 -14.36 -11.11
N TYR A 89 -2.99 -13.60 -11.38
CA TYR A 89 -3.39 -12.47 -10.57
C TYR A 89 -4.83 -12.66 -10.11
N GLN A 90 -5.04 -12.62 -8.80
CA GLN A 90 -6.35 -12.63 -8.20
C GLN A 90 -6.82 -11.19 -8.00
N TYR A 91 -7.87 -10.83 -8.73
CA TYR A 91 -8.62 -9.59 -8.52
C TYR A 91 -9.73 -9.85 -7.50
N THR A 92 -9.87 -8.98 -6.54
CA THR A 92 -10.85 -9.14 -5.46
C THR A 92 -11.59 -7.83 -5.25
N ALA A 93 -12.91 -7.88 -5.24
CA ALA A 93 -13.79 -6.78 -4.85
C ALA A 93 -14.54 -7.15 -3.57
N ILE A 94 -14.65 -6.22 -2.62
CA ILE A 94 -15.43 -6.39 -1.39
C ILE A 94 -16.27 -5.15 -1.15
N ASP A 95 -17.57 -5.33 -1.04
CA ASP A 95 -18.47 -4.29 -0.57
C ASP A 95 -18.21 -3.98 0.91
N GLU A 96 -18.00 -2.71 1.22
CA GLU A 96 -17.63 -2.30 2.58
C GLU A 96 -18.78 -2.48 3.59
N TYR A 97 -20.01 -2.43 3.15
CA TYR A 97 -21.19 -2.58 4.02
C TYR A 97 -21.59 -4.06 4.20
N SER A 98 -22.00 -4.73 3.13
CA SER A 98 -22.53 -6.09 3.16
C SER A 98 -21.47 -7.18 3.32
N ARG A 99 -20.20 -6.87 2.99
CA ARG A 99 -19.10 -7.84 2.88
C ARG A 99 -19.25 -8.81 1.72
N TRP A 100 -20.20 -8.57 0.83
CA TRP A 100 -20.29 -9.31 -0.42
C TRP A 100 -18.98 -9.24 -1.17
N ARG A 101 -18.58 -10.35 -1.75
CA ARG A 101 -17.26 -10.49 -2.31
C ARG A 101 -17.33 -11.10 -3.70
N TYR A 102 -16.58 -10.52 -4.63
CA TYR A 102 -16.33 -11.06 -5.95
C TYR A 102 -14.86 -11.30 -6.16
N VAL A 103 -14.51 -12.44 -6.76
CA VAL A 103 -13.11 -12.84 -7.00
C VAL A 103 -13.02 -13.41 -8.40
N GLU A 104 -11.98 -13.03 -9.13
CA GLU A 104 -11.68 -13.55 -10.46
C GLU A 104 -10.17 -13.60 -10.67
N ALA A 105 -9.70 -14.60 -11.42
CA ALA A 105 -8.29 -14.74 -11.78
C ALA A 105 -8.04 -14.22 -13.20
N PHE A 106 -6.82 -13.68 -13.42
CA PHE A 106 -6.35 -13.21 -14.71
C PHE A 106 -4.90 -13.62 -14.92
N GLU A 107 -4.51 -13.82 -16.18
CA GLU A 107 -3.12 -14.07 -16.55
C GLU A 107 -2.28 -12.80 -16.58
N GLU A 108 -2.92 -11.61 -16.66
CA GLU A 108 -2.27 -10.33 -16.77
C GLU A 108 -2.62 -9.38 -15.62
N HIS A 109 -1.61 -8.62 -15.20
CA HIS A 109 -1.74 -7.51 -14.28
C HIS A 109 -1.74 -6.20 -15.09
N SER A 110 -2.87 -5.90 -15.70
CA SER A 110 -3.00 -4.79 -16.63
C SER A 110 -4.26 -3.96 -16.39
N THR A 111 -4.27 -2.73 -16.90
CA THR A 111 -5.48 -1.89 -16.85
C THR A 111 -6.64 -2.48 -17.67
N TYR A 112 -6.33 -3.33 -18.66
CA TYR A 112 -7.34 -4.06 -19.44
C TYR A 112 -8.03 -5.11 -18.56
N SER A 113 -7.26 -5.95 -17.87
CA SER A 113 -7.79 -6.94 -16.93
C SER A 113 -8.61 -6.29 -15.81
N SER A 114 -8.13 -5.14 -15.29
CA SER A 114 -8.87 -4.36 -14.28
C SER A 114 -10.21 -3.84 -14.81
N ALA A 115 -10.26 -3.37 -16.06
CA ALA A 115 -11.49 -2.90 -16.69
C ALA A 115 -12.47 -4.06 -16.99
N GLN A 116 -11.97 -5.22 -17.40
CA GLN A 116 -12.79 -6.42 -17.55
C GLN A 116 -13.37 -6.88 -16.22
N PHE A 117 -12.52 -7.00 -15.19
CA PHE A 117 -12.96 -7.34 -13.84
C PHE A 117 -14.06 -6.40 -13.34
N LEU A 118 -13.93 -5.09 -13.57
CA LEU A 118 -14.94 -4.11 -13.21
C LEU A 118 -16.29 -4.37 -13.92
N LYS A 119 -16.27 -4.67 -15.22
CA LYS A 119 -17.48 -4.99 -15.98
C LYS A 119 -18.16 -6.24 -15.44
N HIS A 120 -17.39 -7.29 -15.15
CA HIS A 120 -17.93 -8.53 -14.57
C HIS A 120 -18.45 -8.29 -13.15
N LEU A 121 -17.75 -7.49 -12.35
CA LEU A 121 -18.20 -7.09 -11.01
C LEU A 121 -19.58 -6.44 -11.05
N ILE A 122 -19.78 -5.46 -11.94
CA ILE A 122 -21.05 -4.73 -12.07
C ILE A 122 -22.20 -5.65 -12.49
N GLN A 123 -21.93 -6.60 -13.40
CA GLN A 123 -22.93 -7.59 -13.83
C GLN A 123 -23.35 -8.55 -12.71
N ARG A 124 -22.47 -8.81 -11.76
CA ARG A 124 -22.66 -9.80 -10.69
C ARG A 124 -23.11 -9.20 -9.36
N PHE A 125 -22.77 -7.94 -9.12
CA PHE A 125 -23.18 -7.26 -7.91
C PHE A 125 -24.66 -6.84 -8.03
N PRO A 126 -25.51 -7.19 -7.05
CA PRO A 126 -26.98 -7.05 -7.20
C PRO A 126 -27.49 -5.61 -7.01
N MET A 127 -26.62 -4.65 -6.70
CA MET A 127 -26.98 -3.28 -6.38
C MET A 127 -26.19 -2.29 -7.23
N PRO A 128 -26.62 -1.03 -7.41
CA PRO A 128 -25.81 0.01 -8.01
C PRO A 128 -24.52 0.24 -7.23
N ILE A 129 -23.40 0.48 -7.93
CA ILE A 129 -22.11 0.80 -7.34
C ILE A 129 -21.86 2.29 -7.48
N GLU A 130 -21.70 2.99 -6.36
CA GLU A 130 -21.44 4.44 -6.36
C GLU A 130 -19.94 4.77 -6.38
N CYS A 131 -19.14 4.00 -5.65
CA CYS A 131 -17.73 4.28 -5.48
C CYS A 131 -16.92 2.99 -5.50
N VAL A 132 -15.85 2.98 -6.30
CA VAL A 132 -14.81 1.95 -6.29
C VAL A 132 -13.53 2.55 -5.69
N GLN A 133 -13.03 1.93 -4.62
CA GLN A 133 -11.80 2.31 -3.95
C GLN A 133 -10.69 1.33 -4.27
N THR A 134 -9.55 1.84 -4.76
CA THR A 134 -8.35 1.04 -5.06
C THR A 134 -7.12 1.65 -4.39
N ASP A 135 -6.04 0.92 -4.40
CA ASP A 135 -4.71 1.48 -4.18
C ASP A 135 -4.24 2.32 -5.39
N ASN A 136 -2.96 2.70 -5.38
CA ASN A 136 -2.37 3.48 -6.47
C ASN A 136 -1.60 2.59 -7.46
N GLY A 137 -1.99 1.33 -7.62
CA GLY A 137 -1.39 0.40 -8.59
C GLY A 137 -1.50 0.91 -10.03
N VAL A 138 -0.52 0.54 -10.86
CA VAL A 138 -0.44 0.99 -12.26
C VAL A 138 -1.59 0.46 -13.10
N GLU A 139 -2.20 -0.63 -12.72
CA GLU A 139 -3.39 -1.24 -13.31
C GLU A 139 -4.65 -0.38 -13.10
N PHE A 140 -4.68 0.42 -12.04
CA PHE A 140 -5.81 1.27 -11.70
C PHE A 140 -5.57 2.74 -12.05
N THR A 141 -4.33 3.24 -11.93
CA THR A 141 -4.05 4.68 -12.11
C THR A 141 -2.65 4.95 -12.65
N LYS A 142 -2.51 6.04 -13.37
CA LYS A 142 -1.21 6.57 -13.82
C LYS A 142 -0.62 7.63 -12.87
N ARG A 143 -1.12 7.75 -11.66
CA ARG A 143 -0.74 8.80 -10.71
C ARG A 143 0.76 8.94 -10.50
N PHE A 144 1.50 7.84 -10.57
CA PHE A 144 2.96 7.82 -10.40
C PHE A 144 3.72 7.57 -11.72
N SER A 145 3.03 7.67 -12.86
CA SER A 145 3.69 7.54 -14.16
C SER A 145 4.51 8.78 -14.48
N THR A 146 5.74 8.58 -14.95
CA THR A 146 6.67 9.64 -15.36
C THR A 146 6.32 10.26 -16.73
N SER A 147 5.32 9.75 -17.44
CA SER A 147 5.01 10.13 -18.82
C SER A 147 4.32 11.49 -19.02
N GLY A 148 4.26 12.35 -17.99
CA GLY A 148 3.83 13.76 -18.08
C GLY A 148 2.46 14.07 -18.71
N LYS A 149 1.79 13.10 -19.31
CA LYS A 149 0.45 13.25 -19.88
C LYS A 149 -0.59 12.74 -18.88
N GLU A 150 -1.50 13.58 -18.45
CA GLU A 150 -2.68 13.23 -17.66
C GLU A 150 -3.67 12.38 -18.47
N THR A 151 -3.23 11.19 -18.89
CA THR A 151 -4.11 10.24 -19.58
C THR A 151 -4.69 9.25 -18.58
N LEU A 152 -6.01 9.16 -18.52
CA LEU A 152 -6.71 8.17 -17.73
C LEU A 152 -6.35 6.74 -18.19
N THR A 153 -6.23 5.80 -17.25
CA THR A 153 -6.15 4.37 -17.57
C THR A 153 -7.48 3.88 -18.18
N LEU A 154 -7.47 2.72 -18.82
CA LEU A 154 -8.72 2.12 -19.32
C LEU A 154 -9.71 1.88 -18.17
N PHE A 155 -9.22 1.41 -17.01
CA PHE A 155 -10.02 1.25 -15.80
C PHE A 155 -10.69 2.56 -15.36
N GLN A 156 -9.94 3.67 -15.31
CA GLN A 156 -10.49 4.97 -14.94
C GLN A 156 -11.50 5.50 -15.95
N ARG A 157 -11.26 5.27 -17.26
CA ARG A 157 -12.22 5.62 -18.31
C ARG A 157 -13.51 4.86 -18.17
N THR A 158 -13.42 3.54 -17.96
CA THR A 158 -14.61 2.69 -17.74
C THR A 158 -15.42 3.14 -16.52
N LEU A 159 -14.77 3.47 -15.40
CA LEU A 159 -15.47 4.01 -14.22
C LEU A 159 -16.19 5.32 -14.55
N LYS A 160 -15.55 6.23 -15.28
CA LYS A 160 -16.12 7.52 -15.69
C LYS A 160 -17.32 7.33 -16.62
N GLU A 161 -17.23 6.44 -17.59
CA GLU A 161 -18.33 6.09 -18.53
C GLU A 161 -19.54 5.53 -17.79
N LEU A 162 -19.30 4.78 -16.72
CA LEU A 162 -20.35 4.16 -15.89
C LEU A 162 -20.87 5.09 -14.78
N GLY A 163 -20.33 6.31 -14.65
CA GLY A 163 -20.71 7.24 -13.60
C GLY A 163 -20.29 6.83 -12.19
N ILE A 164 -19.33 5.91 -12.07
CA ILE A 164 -18.86 5.40 -10.78
C ILE A 164 -17.67 6.23 -10.30
N GLN A 165 -17.70 6.68 -9.04
CA GLN A 165 -16.63 7.44 -8.45
C GLN A 165 -15.38 6.55 -8.22
N HIS A 166 -14.19 7.01 -8.65
CA HIS A 166 -12.93 6.37 -8.31
C HIS A 166 -12.29 7.03 -7.10
N LYS A 167 -12.09 6.29 -6.02
CA LYS A 167 -11.42 6.75 -4.81
C LYS A 167 -10.07 6.05 -4.66
N LEU A 168 -8.99 6.82 -4.76
CA LEU A 168 -7.64 6.31 -4.49
C LEU A 168 -7.34 6.42 -2.99
N ILE A 169 -6.77 5.37 -2.40
CA ILE A 169 -6.25 5.45 -1.05
C ILE A 169 -5.07 6.42 -1.00
N ARG A 170 -4.84 7.02 0.16
CA ARG A 170 -3.66 7.86 0.35
C ARG A 170 -2.41 6.99 0.27
N PRO A 171 -1.33 7.46 -0.37
CA PRO A 171 -0.06 6.76 -0.35
C PRO A 171 0.38 6.42 1.07
N PHE A 172 0.99 5.27 1.26
CA PHE A 172 1.48 4.78 2.56
C PHE A 172 0.40 4.63 3.65
N THR A 173 -0.88 4.47 3.25
CA THR A 173 -1.99 4.29 4.21
C THR A 173 -2.75 2.98 3.92
N PRO A 174 -2.14 1.81 4.15
CA PRO A 174 -2.75 0.50 3.83
C PRO A 174 -4.07 0.25 4.57
N ARG A 175 -4.27 0.86 5.73
CA ARG A 175 -5.50 0.71 6.53
C ARG A 175 -6.80 0.98 5.75
N HIS A 176 -6.73 1.77 4.69
CA HIS A 176 -7.91 2.11 3.88
C HIS A 176 -8.39 0.93 3.02
N ASN A 177 -7.52 -0.04 2.68
CA ASN A 177 -7.85 -1.27 1.95
C ASN A 177 -7.90 -2.51 2.85
N GLY A 178 -7.97 -2.33 4.16
CA GLY A 178 -7.84 -3.41 5.15
C GLY A 178 -8.89 -4.51 5.06
N LYS A 179 -10.07 -4.27 4.45
CA LYS A 179 -11.09 -5.30 4.28
C LYS A 179 -10.70 -6.30 3.21
N VAL A 180 -10.23 -5.80 2.06
CA VAL A 180 -9.77 -6.66 0.97
C VAL A 180 -8.45 -7.36 1.32
N GLU A 181 -7.51 -6.67 1.99
CA GLU A 181 -6.26 -7.27 2.47
C GLU A 181 -6.52 -8.42 3.47
N ARG A 182 -7.45 -8.23 4.40
CA ARG A 182 -7.87 -9.30 5.33
C ARG A 182 -8.48 -10.49 4.59
N SER A 183 -9.23 -10.24 3.52
CA SER A 183 -9.77 -11.28 2.65
C SER A 183 -8.65 -12.06 1.97
N HIS A 184 -7.65 -11.40 1.43
CA HIS A 184 -6.48 -12.02 0.80
C HIS A 184 -5.74 -12.95 1.77
N ARG A 185 -5.58 -12.53 3.03
CA ARG A 185 -4.98 -13.39 4.06
C ARG A 185 -5.79 -14.66 4.28
N LYS A 186 -7.13 -14.54 4.40
CA LYS A 186 -8.00 -15.71 4.54
C LYS A 186 -7.92 -16.66 3.33
N ASP A 187 -7.80 -16.10 2.11
CA ASP A 187 -7.61 -16.91 0.91
C ASP A 187 -6.31 -17.70 0.98
N ASN A 188 -5.22 -17.05 1.40
CA ASN A 188 -3.93 -17.73 1.54
C ASN A 188 -4.01 -18.86 2.58
N GLU A 189 -4.64 -18.62 3.74
CA GLU A 189 -4.75 -19.56 4.86
C GLU A 189 -5.69 -20.73 4.56
N ARG A 190 -6.80 -20.49 3.87
CA ARG A 190 -7.91 -21.46 3.77
C ARG A 190 -8.11 -22.06 2.39
N PHE A 191 -7.70 -21.37 1.35
CA PHE A 191 -7.89 -21.81 -0.03
C PHE A 191 -6.56 -22.18 -0.67
N TYR A 192 -5.64 -21.25 -0.81
CA TYR A 192 -4.36 -21.53 -1.48
C TYR A 192 -3.45 -22.49 -0.72
N ALA A 193 -3.57 -22.57 0.62
CA ALA A 193 -2.81 -23.56 1.42
C ALA A 193 -3.24 -25.00 1.18
N THR A 194 -4.45 -25.23 0.63
CA THR A 194 -5.05 -26.57 0.48
C THR A 194 -5.33 -26.96 -0.97
N HIS A 195 -5.16 -26.06 -1.92
CA HIS A 195 -5.48 -26.30 -3.33
C HIS A 195 -4.23 -26.19 -4.20
N THR A 196 -4.22 -27.00 -5.26
CA THR A 196 -3.18 -27.01 -6.29
C THR A 196 -3.81 -26.78 -7.66
N PHE A 197 -3.18 -25.96 -8.50
CA PHE A 197 -3.69 -25.60 -9.81
C PHE A 197 -2.72 -26.07 -10.89
N TYR A 198 -3.25 -26.75 -11.89
CA TYR A 198 -2.50 -27.38 -12.98
C TYR A 198 -2.47 -26.53 -14.26
N SER A 199 -3.47 -25.67 -14.44
CA SER A 199 -3.63 -24.71 -15.54
C SER A 199 -4.45 -23.52 -15.06
N PHE A 200 -4.54 -22.49 -15.91
CA PHE A 200 -5.49 -21.40 -15.77
C PHE A 200 -6.88 -21.84 -16.20
#